data_930bbf216ad56995721c2a26209021c9
#
_entry.id   930bbf216ad56995721c2a26209021c9
#
_cell.length_a   1.000
_cell.length_b   1.000
_cell.length_c   1.000
_cell.angle_alpha   90.00
_cell.angle_beta   90.00
_cell.angle_gamma   90.00
#
_symmetry.space_group_name_H-M   'P 1'
#
loop_
_entity.id
_entity.type
_entity.pdbx_description
1 polymer ?
#
loop_
_entity_poly.entity_id
_entity_poly.type
_entity_poly.pdbx_seq_one_letter_code
_entity_poly.pdbx_strand_id
1 'polypeptide(L)'
;MGGAMVEGLIKGDFIQNEDICVADPSRPMRDKFADMGVTATPSNQLAAQGADIVCVVVKPWLVEQVLTGIRDVMDYDQQMLVVVAAGVKSDSIKEWMTKEGKMIPTFLVIPNIAIAQLESMTFIAPVVADAQQVTQVKELFDTMGHSIITDEQHLGAGTTLASCGIAYAMRYIRAASEGGVELGFKADDAKQIVMQTMKGAVTLLEVTGLHPEAAIDLVTTPGGVTIKGLNEMEHNGFTSSVIKGLKAGAK
;
A
#
# COMPACT_ATOMS: atom_id res chain seq x y z
N MET A 1 0.51 0.18 9.44
CA MET A 1 1.12 -0.38 8.23
C MET A 1 1.90 -1.66 8.57
N GLY A 2 2.88 -1.64 9.46
CA GLY A 2 3.71 -2.83 9.76
C GLY A 2 2.89 -4.07 10.07
N GLY A 3 1.90 -3.98 10.97
CA GLY A 3 1.01 -5.11 11.26
C GLY A 3 0.24 -5.63 10.04
N ALA A 4 -0.22 -4.73 9.17
CA ALA A 4 -0.90 -5.12 7.93
C ALA A 4 0.04 -5.86 6.96
N MET A 5 1.33 -5.47 6.89
CA MET A 5 2.33 -6.19 6.10
C MET A 5 2.58 -7.59 6.65
N VAL A 6 2.74 -7.74 7.98
CA VAL A 6 2.91 -9.06 8.60
C VAL A 6 1.71 -9.96 8.33
N GLU A 7 0.49 -9.45 8.49
CA GLU A 7 -0.74 -10.19 8.16
C GLU A 7 -0.78 -10.59 6.67
N GLY A 8 -0.33 -9.71 5.79
CA GLY A 8 -0.21 -9.99 4.35
C GLY A 8 0.82 -11.07 4.04
N LEU A 9 2.01 -10.99 4.65
CA LEU A 9 3.06 -12.01 4.47
C LEU A 9 2.60 -13.40 4.91
N ILE A 10 1.95 -13.49 6.07
CA ILE A 10 1.39 -14.76 6.57
C ILE A 10 0.33 -15.33 5.62
N LYS A 11 -0.58 -14.48 5.11
CA LYS A 11 -1.64 -14.92 4.18
C LYS A 11 -1.12 -15.25 2.79
N GLY A 12 -0.07 -14.59 2.34
CA GLY A 12 0.52 -14.78 1.02
C GLY A 12 1.23 -16.12 0.85
N ASP A 13 1.51 -16.83 1.96
CA ASP A 13 2.13 -18.18 2.01
C ASP A 13 3.42 -18.30 1.16
N PHE A 14 4.15 -17.18 1.03
CA PHE A 14 5.41 -17.10 0.29
C PHE A 14 6.62 -17.32 1.22
N ILE A 15 6.48 -16.89 2.48
CA ILE A 15 7.48 -17.01 3.53
C ILE A 15 6.86 -17.79 4.69
N GLN A 16 7.61 -18.72 5.29
CA GLN A 16 7.15 -19.44 6.48
C GLN A 16 7.07 -18.47 7.66
N ASN A 17 6.11 -18.65 8.56
CA ASN A 17 5.88 -17.72 9.67
C ASN A 17 7.10 -17.61 10.60
N GLU A 18 7.83 -18.70 10.80
CA GLU A 18 9.07 -18.76 11.59
C GLU A 18 10.24 -17.98 10.98
N ASP A 19 10.21 -17.68 9.68
CA ASP A 19 11.21 -16.88 8.97
C ASP A 19 10.86 -15.37 9.05
N ILE A 20 9.71 -15.01 9.63
CA ILE A 20 9.31 -13.63 9.84
C ILE A 20 9.70 -13.21 11.26
N CYS A 21 10.52 -12.15 11.37
CA CYS A 21 10.86 -11.54 12.65
C CYS A 21 10.32 -10.11 12.74
N VAL A 22 9.57 -9.81 13.79
CA VAL A 22 8.97 -8.49 14.01
C VAL A 22 9.58 -7.81 15.24
N ALA A 23 10.11 -6.60 15.06
CA ALA A 23 10.47 -5.73 16.16
C ALA A 23 9.36 -4.70 16.39
N ASP A 24 8.79 -4.69 17.60
CA ASP A 24 7.81 -3.68 18.01
C ASP A 24 8.00 -3.34 19.49
N PRO A 25 8.00 -2.05 19.90
CA PRO A 25 8.10 -1.67 21.31
C PRO A 25 6.86 -2.10 22.13
N SER A 26 5.71 -2.26 21.49
CA SER A 26 4.45 -2.64 22.13
C SER A 26 4.42 -4.13 22.43
N ARG A 27 4.39 -4.50 23.71
CA ARG A 27 4.26 -5.90 24.13
C ARG A 27 2.98 -6.56 23.59
N PRO A 28 1.77 -5.94 23.65
CA PRO A 28 0.57 -6.54 23.07
C PRO A 28 0.68 -6.85 21.57
N MET A 29 1.41 -6.00 20.80
CA MET A 29 1.65 -6.27 19.40
C MET A 29 2.59 -7.46 19.19
N ARG A 30 3.66 -7.55 19.98
CA ARG A 30 4.55 -8.72 19.92
C ARG A 30 3.84 -10.01 20.30
N ASP A 31 3.03 -9.99 21.37
CA ASP A 31 2.26 -11.16 21.81
C ASP A 31 1.30 -11.61 20.69
N LYS A 32 0.61 -10.66 20.02
CA LYS A 32 -0.27 -10.93 18.86
C LYS A 32 0.49 -11.66 17.73
N PHE A 33 1.67 -11.21 17.38
CA PHE A 33 2.43 -11.83 16.27
C PHE A 33 3.06 -13.16 16.68
N ALA A 34 3.49 -13.30 17.93
CA ALA A 34 3.96 -14.58 18.47
C ALA A 34 2.85 -15.65 18.43
N ASP A 35 1.61 -15.28 18.74
CA ASP A 35 0.44 -16.18 18.65
C ASP A 35 0.15 -16.61 17.18
N MET A 36 0.64 -15.87 16.20
CA MET A 36 0.54 -16.19 14.77
C MET A 36 1.76 -16.99 14.25
N GLY A 37 2.68 -17.41 15.11
CA GLY A 37 3.87 -18.18 14.76
C GLY A 37 5.05 -17.33 14.26
N VAL A 38 4.99 -16.00 14.41
CA VAL A 38 6.04 -15.06 13.99
C VAL A 38 6.99 -14.80 15.16
N THR A 39 8.30 -14.77 14.89
CA THR A 39 9.28 -14.36 15.89
C THR A 39 9.11 -12.88 16.23
N ALA A 40 8.96 -12.54 17.52
CA ALA A 40 8.72 -11.16 17.96
C ALA A 40 9.70 -10.71 19.03
N THR A 41 10.27 -9.52 18.88
CA THR A 41 11.29 -8.95 19.75
C THR A 41 11.06 -7.46 20.02
N PRO A 42 11.49 -6.89 21.16
CA PRO A 42 11.52 -5.45 21.35
C PRO A 42 12.73 -4.76 20.70
N SER A 43 13.70 -5.52 20.16
CA SER A 43 14.96 -5.00 19.63
C SER A 43 14.99 -4.97 18.10
N ASN A 44 15.10 -3.77 17.52
CA ASN A 44 15.31 -3.61 16.09
C ASN A 44 16.61 -4.28 15.60
N GLN A 45 17.67 -4.27 16.42
CA GLN A 45 18.95 -4.88 16.08
C GLN A 45 18.84 -6.40 15.97
N LEU A 46 18.14 -7.05 16.92
CA LEU A 46 17.92 -8.49 16.86
C LEU A 46 17.07 -8.90 15.66
N ALA A 47 16.06 -8.09 15.30
CA ALA A 47 15.23 -8.39 14.13
C ALA A 47 15.97 -8.15 12.80
N ALA A 48 16.90 -7.20 12.75
CA ALA A 48 17.68 -6.91 11.55
C ALA A 48 18.83 -7.92 11.32
N GLN A 49 19.34 -8.51 12.39
CA GLN A 49 20.50 -9.38 12.32
C GLN A 49 20.17 -10.71 11.63
N GLY A 50 20.83 -10.98 10.50
CA GLY A 50 20.67 -12.23 9.75
C GLY A 50 19.40 -12.35 8.89
N ALA A 51 18.60 -11.29 8.79
CA ALA A 51 17.46 -11.25 7.86
C ALA A 51 17.93 -10.93 6.43
N ASP A 52 17.37 -11.57 5.40
CA ASP A 52 17.69 -11.26 4.00
C ASP A 52 17.14 -9.88 3.59
N ILE A 53 15.94 -9.55 4.06
CA ILE A 53 15.24 -8.29 3.79
C ILE A 53 14.81 -7.64 5.11
N VAL A 54 15.29 -6.44 5.37
CA VAL A 54 14.93 -5.65 6.55
C VAL A 54 13.94 -4.56 6.14
N CYS A 55 12.68 -4.70 6.60
CA CYS A 55 11.61 -3.74 6.33
C CYS A 55 11.45 -2.75 7.50
N VAL A 56 11.80 -1.47 7.29
CA VAL A 56 11.60 -0.40 8.27
C VAL A 56 10.25 0.26 8.02
N VAL A 57 9.27 -0.07 8.86
CA VAL A 57 7.86 0.33 8.72
C VAL A 57 7.45 1.16 9.93
N VAL A 58 7.93 2.38 9.99
CA VAL A 58 7.72 3.30 11.11
C VAL A 58 7.22 4.67 10.61
N LYS A 59 6.84 5.54 11.54
CA LYS A 59 6.52 6.92 11.20
C LYS A 59 7.75 7.65 10.66
N PRO A 60 7.61 8.57 9.70
CA PRO A 60 8.76 9.23 9.04
C PRO A 60 9.79 9.82 10.00
N TRP A 61 9.35 10.43 11.10
CA TRP A 61 10.23 11.04 12.12
C TRP A 61 11.01 10.04 12.99
N LEU A 62 10.73 8.75 12.89
CA LEU A 62 11.45 7.68 13.59
C LEU A 62 12.46 6.95 12.69
N VAL A 63 12.43 7.20 11.39
CA VAL A 63 13.23 6.45 10.40
C VAL A 63 14.72 6.62 10.66
N GLU A 64 15.22 7.85 10.86
CA GLU A 64 16.61 8.12 11.17
C GLU A 64 17.10 7.33 12.40
N GLN A 65 16.36 7.43 13.51
CA GLN A 65 16.70 6.72 14.74
C GLN A 65 16.74 5.20 14.55
N VAL A 66 15.80 4.63 13.82
CA VAL A 66 15.75 3.19 13.58
C VAL A 66 16.91 2.78 12.68
N LEU A 67 17.13 3.47 11.55
CA LEU A 67 18.18 3.15 10.60
C LEU A 67 19.57 3.25 11.21
N THR A 68 19.88 4.35 11.91
CA THR A 68 21.17 4.52 12.59
C THR A 68 21.37 3.48 13.69
N GLY A 69 20.30 3.07 14.37
CA GLY A 69 20.34 2.04 15.41
C GLY A 69 20.59 0.63 14.92
N ILE A 70 20.25 0.30 13.66
CA ILE A 70 20.49 -1.04 13.08
C ILE A 70 21.69 -1.08 12.14
N ARG A 71 22.21 0.06 11.68
CA ARG A 71 23.27 0.18 10.68
C ARG A 71 24.46 -0.74 10.92
N ASP A 72 24.92 -0.79 12.16
CA ASP A 72 26.19 -1.48 12.50
C ASP A 72 26.04 -3.01 12.63
N VAL A 73 24.80 -3.51 12.74
CA VAL A 73 24.50 -4.94 12.80
C VAL A 73 24.07 -5.53 11.46
N MET A 74 23.85 -4.69 10.45
CA MET A 74 23.46 -5.13 9.10
C MET A 74 24.66 -5.57 8.27
N ASP A 75 24.46 -6.62 7.47
CA ASP A 75 25.40 -7.12 6.48
C ASP A 75 25.13 -6.46 5.12
N TYR A 76 26.04 -5.59 4.68
CA TYR A 76 25.92 -4.79 3.47
C TYR A 76 26.18 -5.58 2.17
N ASP A 77 26.61 -6.84 2.29
CA ASP A 77 26.83 -7.74 1.16
C ASP A 77 25.68 -8.71 0.92
N GLN A 78 24.88 -8.99 1.95
CA GLN A 78 23.85 -10.03 1.89
C GLN A 78 22.43 -9.49 2.07
N GLN A 79 22.27 -8.39 2.77
CA GLN A 79 20.94 -7.89 3.15
C GLN A 79 20.44 -6.77 2.23
N MET A 80 19.12 -6.65 2.14
CA MET A 80 18.43 -5.53 1.50
C MET A 80 17.61 -4.75 2.52
N LEU A 81 17.58 -3.42 2.35
CA LEU A 81 16.80 -2.49 3.17
C LEU A 81 15.58 -2.00 2.41
N VAL A 82 14.40 -2.18 2.98
CA VAL A 82 13.12 -1.65 2.46
C VAL A 82 12.59 -0.63 3.46
N VAL A 83 12.44 0.62 3.03
CA VAL A 83 11.92 1.71 3.87
C VAL A 83 10.49 2.04 3.46
N VAL A 84 9.54 1.78 4.35
CA VAL A 84 8.11 2.03 4.17
C VAL A 84 7.72 3.24 5.01
N ALA A 85 8.08 4.42 4.53
CA ALA A 85 7.77 5.69 5.20
C ALA A 85 7.58 6.81 4.17
N ALA A 86 6.35 7.35 4.10
CA ALA A 86 6.04 8.42 3.16
C ALA A 86 6.84 9.71 3.47
N GLY A 87 7.39 10.34 2.43
CA GLY A 87 8.11 11.62 2.54
C GLY A 87 9.57 11.52 3.00
N VAL A 88 10.08 10.34 3.28
CA VAL A 88 11.53 10.14 3.54
C VAL A 88 12.26 10.12 2.21
N LYS A 89 13.35 10.88 2.11
CA LYS A 89 14.14 11.03 0.89
C LYS A 89 15.29 10.03 0.83
N SER A 90 15.61 9.57 -0.38
CA SER A 90 16.72 8.65 -0.60
C SER A 90 18.06 9.23 -0.14
N ASP A 91 18.29 10.53 -0.32
CA ASP A 91 19.54 11.19 0.10
C ASP A 91 19.71 11.16 1.64
N SER A 92 18.63 11.35 2.41
CA SER A 92 18.69 11.19 3.86
C SER A 92 19.02 9.76 4.27
N ILE A 93 18.43 8.75 3.60
CA ILE A 93 18.74 7.35 3.88
C ILE A 93 20.21 7.04 3.54
N LYS A 94 20.72 7.56 2.43
CA LYS A 94 22.15 7.41 2.09
C LYS A 94 23.06 8.00 3.17
N GLU A 95 22.73 9.18 3.68
CA GLU A 95 23.47 9.82 4.78
C GLU A 95 23.49 8.93 6.04
N TRP A 96 22.34 8.39 6.44
CA TRP A 96 22.21 7.59 7.66
C TRP A 96 22.79 6.18 7.54
N MET A 97 22.75 5.58 6.33
CA MET A 97 23.09 4.17 6.11
C MET A 97 24.42 3.95 5.41
N THR A 98 25.12 4.97 4.90
CA THR A 98 26.46 4.76 4.34
C THR A 98 27.44 4.39 5.44
N LYS A 99 28.14 3.26 5.26
CA LYS A 99 29.15 2.74 6.17
C LYS A 99 30.44 2.45 5.38
N GLU A 100 31.55 3.09 5.76
CA GLU A 100 32.85 2.92 5.09
C GLU A 100 32.80 3.15 3.58
N GLY A 101 31.97 4.10 3.14
CA GLY A 101 31.77 4.43 1.73
C GLY A 101 30.86 3.46 0.95
N LYS A 102 30.34 2.43 1.60
CA LYS A 102 29.40 1.45 1.01
C LYS A 102 27.97 1.75 1.42
N MET A 103 27.05 1.58 0.50
CA MET A 103 25.61 1.67 0.75
C MET A 103 24.98 0.28 0.63
N ILE A 104 24.10 -0.06 1.55
CA ILE A 104 23.29 -1.28 1.48
C ILE A 104 22.26 -1.17 0.34
N PRO A 105 21.94 -2.26 -0.38
CA PRO A 105 20.85 -2.26 -1.33
C PRO A 105 19.56 -1.77 -0.68
N THR A 106 18.94 -0.72 -1.25
CA THR A 106 17.88 0.03 -0.58
C THR A 106 16.74 0.37 -1.52
N PHE A 107 15.51 0.26 -0.98
CA PHE A 107 14.26 0.53 -1.67
C PHE A 107 13.38 1.45 -0.82
N LEU A 108 12.77 2.44 -1.46
CA LEU A 108 11.62 3.17 -0.92
C LEU A 108 10.35 2.50 -1.40
N VAL A 109 9.47 2.14 -0.48
CA VAL A 109 8.26 1.37 -0.82
C VAL A 109 7.03 2.00 -0.18
N ILE A 110 6.00 2.18 -0.98
CA ILE A 110 4.72 2.73 -0.54
C ILE A 110 3.59 1.74 -0.85
N PRO A 111 3.23 0.86 0.08
CA PRO A 111 2.03 0.03 -0.01
C PRO A 111 0.80 0.79 0.49
N ASN A 112 -0.36 0.14 0.42
CA ASN A 112 -1.54 0.59 1.14
C ASN A 112 -2.04 -0.47 2.14
N ILE A 113 -3.05 -0.13 2.95
CA ILE A 113 -3.52 -1.01 4.04
C ILE A 113 -4.19 -2.29 3.55
N ALA A 114 -4.62 -2.36 2.27
CA ALA A 114 -5.19 -3.57 1.69
C ALA A 114 -4.16 -4.69 1.55
N ILE A 115 -2.87 -4.42 1.81
CA ILE A 115 -1.81 -5.43 1.87
C ILE A 115 -2.15 -6.59 2.82
N ALA A 116 -2.87 -6.33 3.92
CA ALA A 116 -3.36 -7.35 4.84
C ALA A 116 -4.42 -8.29 4.21
N GLN A 117 -4.96 -7.92 3.05
CA GLN A 117 -5.94 -8.72 2.31
C GLN A 117 -5.41 -9.20 0.95
N LEU A 118 -4.11 -9.06 0.68
CA LEU A 118 -3.42 -9.39 -0.57
C LEU A 118 -3.91 -8.56 -1.78
N GLU A 119 -4.38 -7.34 -1.51
CA GLU A 119 -4.96 -6.43 -2.51
C GLU A 119 -4.26 -5.06 -2.48
N SER A 120 -2.97 -5.03 -2.10
CA SER A 120 -2.21 -3.78 -2.10
C SER A 120 -1.89 -3.35 -3.54
N MET A 121 -1.98 -2.05 -3.79
CA MET A 121 -1.19 -1.42 -4.85
C MET A 121 0.07 -0.85 -4.22
N THR A 122 1.23 -1.39 -4.59
CA THR A 122 2.52 -1.06 -3.97
C THR A 122 3.46 -0.40 -4.98
N PHE A 123 4.03 0.75 -4.64
CA PHE A 123 5.06 1.43 -5.41
C PHE A 123 6.43 1.11 -4.83
N ILE A 124 7.38 0.71 -5.67
CA ILE A 124 8.74 0.35 -5.30
C ILE A 124 9.71 1.25 -6.09
N ALA A 125 10.47 2.08 -5.38
CA ALA A 125 11.53 2.90 -5.97
C ALA A 125 12.90 2.41 -5.49
N PRO A 126 13.69 1.75 -6.35
CA PRO A 126 15.05 1.38 -6.03
C PRO A 126 15.93 2.63 -5.81
N VAL A 127 16.70 2.68 -4.73
CA VAL A 127 17.65 3.75 -4.41
C VAL A 127 19.07 3.34 -4.81
N VAL A 128 19.47 2.16 -4.33
CA VAL A 128 20.71 1.46 -4.70
C VAL A 128 20.34 -0.01 -4.77
N ALA A 129 20.26 -0.57 -5.96
CA ALA A 129 19.96 -1.99 -6.14
C ALA A 129 20.34 -2.44 -7.55
N ASP A 130 20.70 -3.71 -7.69
CA ASP A 130 20.82 -4.36 -8.99
C ASP A 130 19.48 -4.95 -9.47
N ALA A 131 19.46 -5.47 -10.68
CA ALA A 131 18.25 -6.00 -11.30
C ALA A 131 17.69 -7.24 -10.57
N GLN A 132 18.55 -8.07 -9.97
CA GLN A 132 18.13 -9.26 -9.23
C GLN A 132 17.45 -8.85 -7.92
N GLN A 133 18.03 -7.90 -7.19
CA GLN A 133 17.48 -7.36 -5.94
C GLN A 133 16.13 -6.67 -6.20
N VAL A 134 16.00 -5.92 -7.30
CA VAL A 134 14.71 -5.32 -7.72
C VAL A 134 13.66 -6.40 -7.96
N THR A 135 14.02 -7.50 -8.63
CA THR A 135 13.11 -8.62 -8.87
C THR A 135 12.67 -9.27 -7.57
N GLN A 136 13.60 -9.56 -6.66
CA GLN A 136 13.30 -10.19 -5.36
C GLN A 136 12.33 -9.35 -4.51
N VAL A 137 12.59 -8.04 -4.40
CA VAL A 137 11.69 -7.15 -3.64
C VAL A 137 10.33 -7.03 -4.34
N LYS A 138 10.30 -6.97 -5.67
CA LYS A 138 9.04 -6.96 -6.42
C LYS A 138 8.23 -8.25 -6.19
N GLU A 139 8.83 -9.40 -6.32
CA GLU A 139 8.19 -10.70 -6.07
C GLU A 139 7.61 -10.79 -4.67
N LEU A 140 8.35 -10.33 -3.65
CA LEU A 140 7.86 -10.29 -2.27
C LEU A 140 6.56 -9.46 -2.17
N PHE A 141 6.52 -8.25 -2.75
CA PHE A 141 5.33 -7.40 -2.65
C PHE A 141 4.18 -7.87 -3.55
N ASP A 142 4.47 -8.55 -4.66
CA ASP A 142 3.45 -9.14 -5.54
C ASP A 142 2.69 -10.30 -4.88
N THR A 143 3.24 -10.95 -3.86
CA THR A 143 2.48 -11.93 -3.05
C THR A 143 1.37 -11.30 -2.20
N MET A 144 1.44 -9.99 -1.98
CA MET A 144 0.51 -9.24 -1.14
C MET A 144 -0.36 -8.24 -1.93
N GLY A 145 -0.44 -8.40 -3.26
CA GLY A 145 -1.21 -7.57 -4.16
C GLY A 145 -0.49 -7.38 -5.49
N HIS A 146 -0.51 -6.16 -6.01
CA HIS A 146 0.20 -5.78 -7.23
C HIS A 146 1.24 -4.70 -6.94
N SER A 147 2.45 -4.82 -7.52
CA SER A 147 3.48 -3.81 -7.35
C SER A 147 4.00 -3.25 -8.67
N ILE A 148 4.40 -1.97 -8.66
CA ILE A 148 5.04 -1.29 -9.80
C ILE A 148 6.41 -0.76 -9.37
N ILE A 149 7.40 -0.98 -10.23
CA ILE A 149 8.70 -0.30 -10.12
C ILE A 149 8.54 1.11 -10.65
N THR A 150 8.99 2.09 -9.88
CA THR A 150 8.92 3.52 -10.21
C THR A 150 10.18 4.24 -9.72
N ASP A 151 10.25 5.54 -9.90
CA ASP A 151 11.27 6.40 -9.29
C ASP A 151 10.73 7.12 -8.05
N GLU A 152 11.65 7.71 -7.28
CA GLU A 152 11.32 8.44 -6.06
C GLU A 152 10.38 9.64 -6.32
N GLN A 153 10.48 10.29 -7.50
CA GLN A 153 9.68 11.48 -7.82
C GLN A 153 8.19 11.15 -7.92
N HIS A 154 7.85 9.93 -8.35
CA HIS A 154 6.48 9.47 -8.50
C HIS A 154 5.88 8.88 -7.21
N LEU A 155 6.67 8.64 -6.16
CA LEU A 155 6.15 8.06 -4.90
C LEU A 155 5.08 8.94 -4.24
N GLY A 156 5.21 10.27 -4.32
CA GLY A 156 4.20 11.20 -3.81
C GLY A 156 2.85 11.06 -4.53
N ALA A 157 2.88 11.00 -5.87
CA ALA A 157 1.70 10.75 -6.69
C ALA A 157 1.11 9.35 -6.43
N GLY A 158 1.97 8.33 -6.32
CA GLY A 158 1.57 6.97 -5.95
C GLY A 158 0.89 6.91 -4.57
N THR A 159 1.42 7.65 -3.60
CA THR A 159 0.83 7.74 -2.25
C THR A 159 -0.60 8.26 -2.31
N THR A 160 -0.85 9.36 -3.04
CA THR A 160 -2.20 9.92 -3.10
C THR A 160 -3.16 9.03 -3.90
N LEU A 161 -2.70 8.40 -4.98
CA LEU A 161 -3.53 7.51 -5.81
C LEU A 161 -3.91 6.22 -5.10
N ALA A 162 -2.95 5.54 -4.48
CA ALA A 162 -3.16 4.21 -3.91
C ALA A 162 -3.37 4.23 -2.40
N SER A 163 -2.47 4.85 -1.61
CA SER A 163 -2.60 4.82 -0.15
C SER A 163 -3.74 5.72 0.34
N CYS A 164 -3.82 6.97 -0.12
CA CYS A 164 -4.96 7.83 0.15
C CYS A 164 -6.22 7.39 -0.63
N GLY A 165 -6.02 6.86 -1.83
CA GLY A 165 -7.07 6.37 -2.72
C GLY A 165 -8.02 5.37 -2.07
N ILE A 166 -7.52 4.51 -1.17
CA ILE A 166 -8.35 3.61 -0.35
C ILE A 166 -9.43 4.41 0.40
N ALA A 167 -9.05 5.52 1.06
CA ALA A 167 -10.01 6.34 1.79
C ALA A 167 -10.99 7.07 0.85
N TYR A 168 -10.54 7.47 -0.33
CA TYR A 168 -11.42 8.11 -1.34
C TYR A 168 -12.43 7.12 -1.90
N ALA A 169 -12.03 5.88 -2.20
CA ALA A 169 -12.94 4.82 -2.59
C ALA A 169 -13.95 4.49 -1.48
N MET A 170 -13.51 4.38 -0.23
CA MET A 170 -14.39 4.19 0.92
C MET A 170 -15.36 5.36 1.11
N ARG A 171 -14.95 6.59 0.81
CA ARG A 171 -15.85 7.77 0.85
C ARG A 171 -16.94 7.67 -0.21
N TYR A 172 -16.61 7.22 -1.43
CA TYR A 172 -17.62 6.95 -2.45
C TYR A 172 -18.60 5.86 -2.00
N ILE A 173 -18.09 4.73 -1.50
CA ILE A 173 -18.94 3.62 -0.99
C ILE A 173 -19.89 4.14 0.11
N ARG A 174 -19.39 4.98 1.02
CA ARG A 174 -20.20 5.58 2.09
C ARG A 174 -21.31 6.46 1.51
N ALA A 175 -20.98 7.38 0.61
CA ALA A 175 -21.95 8.29 0.01
C ALA A 175 -23.03 7.54 -0.78
N ALA A 176 -22.62 6.57 -1.60
CA ALA A 176 -23.55 5.75 -2.37
C ALA A 176 -24.46 4.90 -1.46
N SER A 177 -23.94 4.40 -0.34
CA SER A 177 -24.74 3.66 0.66
C SER A 177 -25.76 4.57 1.35
N GLU A 178 -25.43 5.83 1.64
CA GLU A 178 -26.36 6.83 2.19
C GLU A 178 -27.49 7.12 1.18
N GLY A 179 -27.14 7.27 -0.11
CA GLY A 179 -28.15 7.39 -1.18
C GLY A 179 -29.05 6.15 -1.28
N GLY A 180 -28.49 4.94 -1.11
CA GLY A 180 -29.26 3.70 -1.05
C GLY A 180 -30.28 3.69 0.10
N VAL A 181 -29.90 4.22 1.26
CA VAL A 181 -30.83 4.36 2.40
C VAL A 181 -31.95 5.37 2.08
N GLU A 182 -31.64 6.49 1.46
CA GLU A 182 -32.62 7.46 1.02
C GLU A 182 -33.62 6.88 0.01
N LEU A 183 -33.15 5.94 -0.82
CA LEU A 183 -33.97 5.18 -1.78
C LEU A 183 -34.77 4.02 -1.12
N GLY A 184 -34.69 3.82 0.19
CA GLY A 184 -35.50 2.89 0.96
C GLY A 184 -34.83 1.55 1.32
N PHE A 185 -33.57 1.33 1.02
CA PHE A 185 -32.83 0.14 1.47
C PHE A 185 -32.41 0.28 2.94
N LYS A 186 -32.30 -0.85 3.66
CA LYS A 186 -31.63 -0.86 4.97
C LYS A 186 -30.15 -0.55 4.79
N ALA A 187 -29.54 0.09 5.80
CA ALA A 187 -28.14 0.55 5.72
C ALA A 187 -27.13 -0.59 5.40
N ASP A 188 -27.32 -1.77 5.98
CA ASP A 188 -26.43 -2.91 5.70
C ASP A 188 -26.64 -3.46 4.29
N ASP A 189 -27.88 -3.54 3.81
CA ASP A 189 -28.18 -3.97 2.44
C ASP A 189 -27.63 -2.97 1.44
N ALA A 190 -27.83 -1.67 1.63
CA ALA A 190 -27.30 -0.61 0.79
C ALA A 190 -25.76 -0.70 0.69
N LYS A 191 -25.06 -0.88 1.82
CA LYS A 191 -23.62 -1.07 1.83
C LYS A 191 -23.19 -2.31 1.05
N GLN A 192 -23.83 -3.46 1.23
CA GLN A 192 -23.50 -4.68 0.49
C GLN A 192 -23.72 -4.54 -1.01
N ILE A 193 -24.84 -3.92 -1.42
CA ILE A 193 -25.16 -3.65 -2.83
C ILE A 193 -24.06 -2.79 -3.46
N VAL A 194 -23.69 -1.68 -2.82
CA VAL A 194 -22.66 -0.77 -3.34
C VAL A 194 -21.30 -1.45 -3.42
N MET A 195 -20.88 -2.18 -2.38
CA MET A 195 -19.60 -2.90 -2.38
C MET A 195 -19.54 -3.93 -3.53
N GLN A 196 -20.61 -4.72 -3.72
CA GLN A 196 -20.64 -5.70 -4.80
C GLN A 196 -20.66 -5.05 -6.19
N THR A 197 -21.34 -3.92 -6.33
CA THR A 197 -21.36 -3.14 -7.58
C THR A 197 -19.97 -2.58 -7.91
N MET A 198 -19.27 -2.01 -6.93
CA MET A 198 -17.90 -1.52 -7.12
C MET A 198 -16.95 -2.65 -7.53
N LYS A 199 -17.02 -3.79 -6.85
CA LYS A 199 -16.24 -4.97 -7.23
C LYS A 199 -16.52 -5.40 -8.67
N GLY A 200 -17.80 -5.46 -9.06
CA GLY A 200 -18.20 -5.78 -10.43
C GLY A 200 -17.66 -4.80 -11.47
N ALA A 201 -17.70 -3.50 -11.18
CA ALA A 201 -17.17 -2.47 -12.08
C ALA A 201 -15.66 -2.59 -12.29
N VAL A 202 -14.90 -2.82 -11.21
CA VAL A 202 -13.45 -3.06 -11.29
C VAL A 202 -13.16 -4.32 -12.10
N THR A 203 -13.80 -5.43 -11.78
CA THR A 203 -13.62 -6.71 -12.52
C THR A 203 -13.96 -6.58 -14.02
N LEU A 204 -15.01 -5.82 -14.37
CA LEU A 204 -15.35 -5.58 -15.79
C LEU A 204 -14.23 -4.83 -16.51
N LEU A 205 -13.63 -3.81 -15.90
CA LEU A 205 -12.52 -3.07 -16.51
C LEU A 205 -11.27 -3.96 -16.65
N GLU A 206 -10.96 -4.77 -15.64
CA GLU A 206 -9.81 -5.70 -15.67
C GLU A 206 -9.96 -6.75 -16.78
N VAL A 207 -11.13 -7.39 -16.89
CA VAL A 207 -11.37 -8.47 -17.84
C VAL A 207 -11.47 -7.95 -19.28
N THR A 208 -12.11 -6.78 -19.46
CA THR A 208 -12.33 -6.23 -20.81
C THR A 208 -11.18 -5.38 -21.33
N GLY A 209 -10.37 -4.79 -20.44
CA GLY A 209 -9.32 -3.83 -20.80
C GLY A 209 -9.86 -2.55 -21.44
N LEU A 210 -11.16 -2.29 -21.34
CA LEU A 210 -11.78 -1.10 -21.94
C LEU A 210 -11.39 0.17 -21.18
N HIS A 211 -11.32 1.27 -21.92
CA HIS A 211 -11.28 2.59 -21.31
C HIS A 211 -12.55 2.81 -20.46
N PRO A 212 -12.46 3.42 -19.25
CA PRO A 212 -13.61 3.61 -18.37
C PRO A 212 -14.82 4.24 -19.03
N GLU A 213 -14.63 5.26 -19.89
CA GLU A 213 -15.74 5.90 -20.61
C GLU A 213 -16.42 4.93 -21.59
N ALA A 214 -15.67 4.10 -22.32
CA ALA A 214 -16.23 3.09 -23.18
C ALA A 214 -17.02 2.02 -22.41
N ALA A 215 -16.58 1.66 -21.20
CA ALA A 215 -17.31 0.75 -20.32
C ALA A 215 -18.59 1.40 -19.76
N ILE A 216 -18.58 2.71 -19.46
CA ILE A 216 -19.77 3.48 -19.09
C ILE A 216 -20.82 3.47 -20.20
N ASP A 217 -20.39 3.64 -21.45
CA ASP A 217 -21.29 3.60 -22.60
C ASP A 217 -22.06 2.27 -22.74
N LEU A 218 -21.44 1.15 -22.36
CA LEU A 218 -22.10 -0.16 -22.36
C LEU A 218 -23.29 -0.26 -21.41
N VAL A 219 -23.31 0.53 -20.36
CA VAL A 219 -24.37 0.52 -19.33
C VAL A 219 -25.26 1.76 -19.39
N THR A 220 -25.11 2.61 -20.41
CA THR A 220 -25.95 3.78 -20.67
C THR A 220 -26.83 3.56 -21.91
N THR A 221 -28.13 3.75 -21.76
CA THR A 221 -29.09 3.67 -22.87
C THR A 221 -29.73 5.03 -23.12
N PRO A 222 -30.16 5.34 -24.37
CA PRO A 222 -30.84 6.60 -24.70
C PRO A 222 -32.04 6.86 -23.78
N GLY A 223 -32.04 7.98 -23.06
CA GLY A 223 -33.09 8.37 -22.11
C GLY A 223 -33.15 7.55 -20.83
N GLY A 224 -32.20 6.61 -20.61
CA GLY A 224 -32.14 5.71 -19.47
C GLY A 224 -31.84 6.43 -18.14
N VAL A 225 -31.96 5.70 -17.03
CA VAL A 225 -31.75 6.25 -15.68
C VAL A 225 -30.25 6.47 -15.39
N THR A 226 -29.37 5.64 -15.96
CA THR A 226 -27.93 5.73 -15.76
C THR A 226 -27.37 7.06 -16.22
N ILE A 227 -27.67 7.48 -17.47
CA ILE A 227 -27.15 8.75 -18.00
C ILE A 227 -27.66 9.96 -17.21
N LYS A 228 -28.93 9.91 -16.73
CA LYS A 228 -29.48 10.99 -15.89
C LYS A 228 -28.71 11.11 -14.56
N GLY A 229 -28.40 9.99 -13.91
CA GLY A 229 -27.60 9.97 -12.69
C GLY A 229 -26.18 10.49 -12.92
N LEU A 230 -25.50 10.03 -13.98
CA LEU A 230 -24.15 10.50 -14.34
C LEU A 230 -24.11 12.01 -14.58
N ASN A 231 -25.06 12.54 -15.37
CA ASN A 231 -25.14 13.98 -15.63
C ASN A 231 -25.38 14.79 -14.34
N GLU A 232 -26.25 14.31 -13.45
CA GLU A 232 -26.48 14.98 -12.17
C GLU A 232 -25.25 14.99 -11.28
N MET A 233 -24.50 13.87 -11.22
CA MET A 233 -23.23 13.81 -10.50
C MET A 233 -22.21 14.81 -11.09
N GLU A 234 -22.13 14.90 -12.42
CA GLU A 234 -21.18 15.81 -13.09
C GLU A 234 -21.60 17.29 -12.93
N HIS A 235 -22.90 17.62 -13.01
CA HIS A 235 -23.40 18.98 -12.71
C HIS A 235 -22.99 19.44 -11.29
N ASN A 236 -22.88 18.50 -10.34
CA ASN A 236 -22.41 18.76 -9.00
C ASN A 236 -20.87 18.66 -8.87
N GLY A 237 -20.15 18.52 -9.98
CA GLY A 237 -18.69 18.62 -10.04
C GLY A 237 -17.94 17.36 -9.56
N PHE A 238 -18.48 16.17 -9.79
CA PHE A 238 -17.89 14.90 -9.37
C PHE A 238 -16.44 14.74 -9.85
N THR A 239 -16.19 14.83 -11.15
CA THR A 239 -14.86 14.71 -11.74
C THR A 239 -13.90 15.75 -11.16
N SER A 240 -14.34 17.01 -11.08
CA SER A 240 -13.54 18.09 -10.51
C SER A 240 -13.18 17.85 -9.03
N SER A 241 -14.13 17.32 -8.24
CA SER A 241 -13.91 17.00 -6.84
C SER A 241 -12.86 15.91 -6.65
N VAL A 242 -12.94 14.83 -7.42
CA VAL A 242 -11.98 13.72 -7.39
C VAL A 242 -10.57 14.21 -7.74
N ILE A 243 -10.42 14.94 -8.86
CA ILE A 243 -9.12 15.46 -9.31
C ILE A 243 -8.51 16.41 -8.27
N LYS A 244 -9.31 17.34 -7.73
CA LYS A 244 -8.85 18.30 -6.70
C LYS A 244 -8.44 17.58 -5.41
N GLY A 245 -9.18 16.57 -4.99
CA GLY A 245 -8.85 15.75 -3.83
C GLY A 245 -7.50 15.04 -3.98
N LEU A 246 -7.27 14.37 -5.11
CA LEU A 246 -6.00 13.75 -5.45
C LEU A 246 -4.84 14.75 -5.45
N LYS A 247 -4.99 15.90 -6.11
CA LYS A 247 -3.96 16.96 -6.15
C LYS A 247 -3.65 17.55 -4.77
N ALA A 248 -4.64 17.67 -3.90
CA ALA A 248 -4.45 18.16 -2.54
C ALA A 248 -3.66 17.17 -1.67
N GLY A 249 -3.82 15.87 -1.90
CA GLY A 249 -3.10 14.81 -1.20
C GLY A 249 -1.65 14.60 -1.67
N ALA A 250 -1.29 15.13 -2.85
CA ALA A 250 0.05 14.97 -3.44
C ALA A 250 1.10 16.02 -3.00
N LYS A 251 0.74 16.92 -2.06
CA LYS A 251 1.59 18.03 -1.59
C LYS A 251 2.52 17.58 -0.46
#